data_e97e6a7838be7603a9363a20f1785aa9
#
_entry.id   e97e6a7838be7603a9363a20f1785aa9
#
_cell.length_a   1.000
_cell.length_b   1.000
_cell.length_c   1.000
_cell.angle_alpha   90.00
_cell.angle_beta   90.00
_cell.angle_gamma   90.00
#
_symmetry.space_group_name_H-M   'P 1'
#
loop_
_entity.id
_entity.type
_entity.pdbx_description
1 polymer ?
#
loop_
_entity_poly.entity_id
_entity_poly.type
_entity_poly.pdbx_seq_one_letter_code
_entity_poly.pdbx_strand_id
1 'polypeptide(L)'
;MKKLAISEADEAAKAARQQQMAEAEKRKLLEQLERPSGVSDDERIKRAVAIIERAVRNGKTEVEFIRFPVDVCTDRGRAINQQERRWESTLTGLPKELYDAWAKYFRPRGYKLRAEIVQFSGDRPSDIGMTLSWN
;
A
#
# COMPACT_ATOMS: atom_id res chain seq x y z
N MET A 1 46.54 -0.52 6.43
CA MET A 1 45.85 -0.87 5.17
C MET A 1 45.00 -2.11 5.25
N LYS A 2 45.48 -3.21 5.86
CA LYS A 2 44.67 -4.43 6.02
C LYS A 2 43.39 -4.23 6.84
N LYS A 3 43.41 -3.37 7.89
CA LYS A 3 42.26 -3.08 8.73
C LYS A 3 41.17 -2.33 7.98
N LEU A 4 41.51 -1.38 7.11
CA LEU A 4 40.55 -0.63 6.29
C LEU A 4 39.86 -1.52 5.30
N ALA A 5 40.58 -2.43 4.65
CA ALA A 5 40.00 -3.37 3.69
C ALA A 5 39.01 -4.35 4.36
N ILE A 6 39.30 -4.80 5.58
CA ILE A 6 38.40 -5.65 6.36
C ILE A 6 37.12 -4.90 6.74
N SER A 7 37.25 -3.63 7.20
CA SER A 7 36.10 -2.79 7.56
C SER A 7 35.21 -2.52 6.36
N GLU A 8 35.78 -2.24 5.20
CA GLU A 8 34.99 -2.06 3.98
C GLU A 8 34.26 -3.32 3.57
N ALA A 9 34.92 -4.48 3.68
CA ALA A 9 34.30 -5.78 3.40
C ALA A 9 33.16 -6.06 4.38
N ASP A 10 33.33 -5.76 5.66
CA ASP A 10 32.31 -5.96 6.69
C ASP A 10 31.08 -5.08 6.43
N GLU A 11 31.30 -3.82 6.06
CA GLU A 11 30.21 -2.90 5.73
C GLU A 11 29.45 -3.35 4.48
N ALA A 12 30.17 -3.80 3.46
CA ALA A 12 29.57 -4.33 2.24
C ALA A 12 28.72 -5.58 2.52
N ALA A 13 29.23 -6.49 3.33
CA ALA A 13 28.50 -7.71 3.72
C ALA A 13 27.27 -7.38 4.55
N LYS A 14 27.38 -6.39 5.47
CA LYS A 14 26.26 -5.94 6.28
C LYS A 14 25.17 -5.30 5.42
N ALA A 15 25.56 -4.43 4.48
CA ALA A 15 24.63 -3.81 3.55
C ALA A 15 23.92 -4.86 2.68
N ALA A 16 24.67 -5.85 2.18
CA ALA A 16 24.08 -6.93 1.39
C ALA A 16 23.07 -7.76 2.19
N ARG A 17 23.38 -8.06 3.47
CA ARG A 17 22.44 -8.77 4.35
C ARG A 17 21.19 -7.96 4.61
N GLN A 18 21.32 -6.67 4.85
CA GLN A 18 20.17 -5.78 5.07
C GLN A 18 19.28 -5.70 3.83
N GLN A 19 19.88 -5.62 2.65
CA GLN A 19 19.14 -5.59 1.40
C GLN A 19 18.40 -6.90 1.15
N GLN A 20 19.03 -8.04 1.40
CA GLN A 20 18.41 -9.35 1.29
C GLN A 20 17.22 -9.50 2.24
N MET A 21 17.36 -9.01 3.46
CA MET A 21 16.28 -9.03 4.45
C MET A 21 15.10 -8.16 4.01
N ALA A 22 15.38 -6.95 3.51
CA ALA A 22 14.34 -6.05 3.02
C ALA A 22 13.60 -6.65 1.82
N GLU A 23 14.32 -7.28 0.89
CA GLU A 23 13.72 -7.95 -0.25
C GLU A 23 12.86 -9.16 0.18
N ALA A 24 13.32 -9.94 1.17
CA ALA A 24 12.57 -11.05 1.70
C ALA A 24 11.29 -10.60 2.40
N GLU A 25 11.35 -9.52 3.17
CA GLU A 25 10.16 -8.92 3.79
C GLU A 25 9.17 -8.40 2.76
N LYS A 26 9.66 -7.72 1.74
CA LYS A 26 8.82 -7.25 0.63
C LYS A 26 8.13 -8.40 -0.08
N ARG A 27 8.86 -9.49 -0.32
CA ARG A 27 8.30 -10.68 -0.98
C ARG A 27 7.18 -11.29 -0.15
N LYS A 28 7.36 -11.40 1.16
CA LYS A 28 6.32 -11.91 2.06
C LYS A 28 5.09 -11.01 2.04
N LEU A 29 5.30 -9.70 2.07
CA LEU A 29 4.20 -8.74 2.00
C LEU A 29 3.43 -8.87 0.69
N LEU A 30 4.12 -8.98 -0.44
CA LEU A 30 3.49 -9.17 -1.74
C LEU A 30 2.68 -10.46 -1.79
N GLU A 31 3.22 -11.56 -1.26
CA GLU A 31 2.50 -12.83 -1.18
C GLU A 31 1.21 -12.70 -0.37
N GLN A 32 1.26 -12.00 0.76
CA GLN A 32 0.07 -11.75 1.59
C GLN A 32 -0.95 -10.89 0.85
N LEU A 33 -0.51 -9.86 0.15
CA LEU A 33 -1.39 -8.95 -0.57
C LEU A 33 -2.03 -9.60 -1.80
N GLU A 34 -1.34 -10.54 -2.43
CA GLU A 34 -1.83 -11.23 -3.61
C GLU A 34 -2.84 -12.34 -3.30
N ARG A 35 -2.81 -12.87 -2.08
CA ARG A 35 -3.74 -13.93 -1.67
C ARG A 35 -5.14 -13.38 -1.44
N PRO A 36 -6.20 -14.16 -1.77
CA PRO A 36 -7.54 -13.82 -1.31
C PRO A 36 -7.54 -13.70 0.21
N SER A 37 -8.12 -12.63 0.73
CA SER A 37 -8.10 -12.35 2.17
C SER A 37 -8.92 -13.34 2.99
N GLY A 38 -9.93 -13.96 2.37
CA GLY A 38 -10.87 -14.82 3.07
C GLY A 38 -11.79 -14.07 4.03
N VAL A 39 -11.72 -12.74 4.04
CA VAL A 39 -12.54 -11.89 4.92
C VAL A 39 -13.90 -11.65 4.23
N SER A 40 -14.99 -11.88 4.97
CA SER A 40 -16.33 -11.61 4.46
C SER A 40 -16.57 -10.10 4.31
N ASP A 41 -17.55 -9.74 3.47
CA ASP A 41 -17.95 -8.35 3.30
C ASP A 41 -18.40 -7.73 4.63
N ASP A 42 -19.17 -8.46 5.44
CA ASP A 42 -19.64 -7.97 6.75
C ASP A 42 -18.47 -7.65 7.68
N GLU A 43 -17.48 -8.52 7.75
CA GLU A 43 -16.29 -8.30 8.57
C GLU A 43 -15.48 -7.10 8.05
N ARG A 44 -15.36 -6.99 6.74
CA ARG A 44 -14.65 -5.88 6.10
C ARG A 44 -15.32 -4.54 6.38
N ILE A 45 -16.66 -4.51 6.32
CA ILE A 45 -17.43 -3.31 6.65
C ILE A 45 -17.21 -2.92 8.11
N LYS A 46 -17.25 -3.88 9.03
CA LYS A 46 -17.00 -3.64 10.45
C LYS A 46 -15.63 -3.02 10.69
N ARG A 47 -14.59 -3.54 10.02
CA ARG A 47 -13.23 -2.99 10.14
C ARG A 47 -13.15 -1.57 9.60
N ALA A 48 -13.78 -1.31 8.46
CA ALA A 48 -13.80 0.02 7.86
C ALA A 48 -14.53 1.02 8.77
N VAL A 49 -15.68 0.64 9.31
CA VAL A 49 -16.45 1.49 10.24
C VAL A 49 -15.61 1.84 11.46
N ALA A 50 -14.90 0.87 12.03
CA ALA A 50 -14.04 1.11 13.20
C ALA A 50 -12.92 2.11 12.88
N ILE A 51 -12.31 2.00 11.70
CA ILE A 51 -11.27 2.93 11.25
C ILE A 51 -11.82 4.34 11.07
N ILE A 52 -12.99 4.47 10.43
CA ILE A 52 -13.66 5.76 10.22
C ILE A 52 -14.02 6.41 11.57
N GLU A 53 -14.66 5.67 12.45
CA GLU A 53 -15.06 6.19 13.76
C GLU A 53 -13.87 6.69 14.56
N ARG A 54 -12.76 5.97 14.55
CA ARG A 54 -11.54 6.38 15.23
C ARG A 54 -10.98 7.67 14.64
N ALA A 55 -10.97 7.79 13.31
CA ALA A 55 -10.49 9.00 12.64
C ALA A 55 -11.39 10.19 12.96
N VAL A 56 -12.70 10.00 12.97
CA VAL A 56 -13.68 11.06 13.33
C VAL A 56 -13.45 11.50 14.77
N ARG A 57 -13.26 10.59 15.72
CA ARG A 57 -12.96 10.94 17.11
C ARG A 57 -11.69 11.77 17.26
N ASN A 58 -10.74 11.58 16.34
CA ASN A 58 -9.48 12.34 16.32
C ASN A 58 -9.58 13.63 15.48
N GLY A 59 -10.79 14.04 15.10
CA GLY A 59 -11.02 15.26 14.34
C GLY A 59 -10.60 15.21 12.88
N LYS A 60 -10.42 14.02 12.32
CA LYS A 60 -9.99 13.86 10.93
C LYS A 60 -11.17 13.74 9.98
N THR A 61 -10.96 14.15 8.73
CA THR A 61 -11.95 14.04 7.65
C THR A 61 -11.57 12.99 6.63
N GLU A 62 -10.42 12.36 6.80
CA GLU A 62 -9.91 11.31 5.91
C GLU A 62 -8.97 10.38 6.67
N VAL A 63 -8.74 9.19 6.10
CA VAL A 63 -7.81 8.22 6.67
C VAL A 63 -7.18 7.37 5.57
N GLU A 64 -5.86 7.22 5.62
CA GLU A 64 -5.17 6.23 4.80
C GLU A 64 -5.42 4.86 5.42
N PHE A 65 -6.07 3.97 4.68
CA PHE A 65 -6.48 2.67 5.21
C PHE A 65 -5.64 1.51 4.70
N ILE A 66 -4.86 1.71 3.65
CA ILE A 66 -3.89 0.71 3.18
C ILE A 66 -2.73 1.40 2.47
N ARG A 67 -1.55 0.81 2.63
CA ARG A 67 -0.34 1.20 1.93
C ARG A 67 0.29 -0.06 1.35
N PHE A 68 0.70 -0.01 0.09
CA PHE A 68 1.22 -1.20 -0.57
C PHE A 68 2.27 -0.84 -1.63
N PRO A 69 3.20 -1.77 -1.95
CA PRO A 69 4.19 -1.53 -2.99
C PRO A 69 3.55 -1.42 -4.37
N VAL A 70 4.15 -0.62 -5.25
CA VAL A 70 3.68 -0.46 -6.64
C VAL A 70 3.65 -1.77 -7.43
N ASP A 71 4.41 -2.77 -6.97
CA ASP A 71 4.45 -4.11 -7.56
C ASP A 71 3.09 -4.81 -7.59
N VAL A 72 2.16 -4.41 -6.72
CA VAL A 72 0.79 -4.93 -6.68
C VAL A 72 -0.02 -4.47 -7.90
N CYS A 73 0.36 -3.33 -8.50
CA CYS A 73 -0.28 -2.83 -9.71
C CYS A 73 0.32 -3.46 -10.95
N THR A 74 -0.50 -3.75 -11.96
CA THR A 74 -0.04 -4.34 -13.22
C THR A 74 0.90 -3.44 -14.01
N ASP A 75 0.83 -2.13 -13.78
CA ASP A 75 1.63 -1.10 -14.46
C ASP A 75 2.65 -0.44 -13.53
N ARG A 76 2.90 -1.00 -12.36
CA ARG A 76 3.79 -0.47 -11.33
C ARG A 76 3.40 0.93 -10.85
N GLY A 77 2.11 1.20 -10.82
CA GLY A 77 1.58 2.45 -10.29
C GLY A 77 1.61 3.63 -11.25
N ARG A 78 1.88 3.40 -12.54
CA ARG A 78 1.95 4.49 -13.53
C ARG A 78 0.63 5.25 -13.64
N ALA A 79 -0.48 4.54 -13.78
CA ALA A 79 -1.79 5.18 -13.91
C ALA A 79 -2.15 6.00 -12.67
N ILE A 80 -1.83 5.49 -11.48
CA ILE A 80 -2.05 6.20 -10.22
C ILE A 80 -1.16 7.44 -10.14
N ASN A 81 0.12 7.31 -10.50
CA ASN A 81 1.06 8.43 -10.47
C ASN A 81 0.64 9.55 -11.43
N GLN A 82 0.09 9.20 -12.57
CA GLN A 82 -0.35 10.17 -13.60
C GLN A 82 -1.81 10.57 -13.43
N GLN A 83 -2.50 10.07 -12.40
CA GLN A 83 -3.91 10.35 -12.13
C GLN A 83 -4.81 10.04 -13.34
N GLU A 84 -4.52 8.93 -14.02
CA GLU A 84 -5.29 8.48 -15.16
C GLU A 84 -6.64 7.91 -14.72
N ARG A 85 -7.64 8.05 -15.59
CA ARG A 85 -8.92 7.36 -15.40
C ARG A 85 -8.70 5.85 -15.43
N ARG A 86 -9.50 5.11 -14.68
CA ARG A 86 -9.43 3.65 -14.60
C ARG A 86 -8.13 3.12 -13.99
N TRP A 87 -7.47 3.95 -13.19
CA TRP A 87 -6.30 3.49 -12.43
C TRP A 87 -6.62 2.25 -11.61
N GLU A 88 -7.87 2.10 -11.17
CA GLU A 88 -8.33 0.96 -10.38
C GLU A 88 -8.21 -0.36 -11.13
N SER A 89 -8.22 -0.35 -12.46
CA SER A 89 -8.06 -1.56 -13.26
C SER A 89 -6.66 -2.15 -13.17
N THR A 90 -5.69 -1.39 -12.65
CA THR A 90 -4.31 -1.86 -12.44
C THR A 90 -4.13 -2.58 -11.10
N LEU A 91 -5.07 -2.46 -10.19
CA LEU A 91 -4.99 -3.07 -8.87
C LEU A 91 -5.17 -4.58 -8.94
N THR A 92 -4.43 -5.30 -8.09
CA THR A 92 -4.56 -6.74 -7.90
C THR A 92 -4.63 -7.06 -6.41
N GLY A 93 -4.97 -8.29 -6.06
CA GLY A 93 -4.94 -8.78 -4.69
C GLY A 93 -5.81 -8.00 -3.71
N LEU A 94 -5.32 -7.81 -2.50
CA LEU A 94 -6.06 -7.14 -1.44
C LEU A 94 -6.45 -5.68 -1.78
N PRO A 95 -5.57 -4.86 -2.36
CA PRO A 95 -5.98 -3.51 -2.76
C PRO A 95 -7.18 -3.50 -3.70
N LYS A 96 -7.26 -4.44 -4.63
CA LYS A 96 -8.42 -4.58 -5.51
C LYS A 96 -9.67 -4.95 -4.73
N GLU A 97 -9.58 -5.91 -3.81
CA GLU A 97 -10.70 -6.30 -2.96
C GLU A 97 -11.22 -5.11 -2.16
N LEU A 98 -10.32 -4.31 -1.60
CA LEU A 98 -10.69 -3.12 -0.82
C LEU A 98 -11.35 -2.06 -1.70
N TYR A 99 -10.84 -1.85 -2.89
CA TYR A 99 -11.44 -0.93 -3.85
C TYR A 99 -12.87 -1.37 -4.20
N ASP A 100 -13.05 -2.64 -4.51
CA ASP A 100 -14.37 -3.19 -4.89
C ASP A 100 -15.37 -3.06 -3.74
N ALA A 101 -14.95 -3.31 -2.50
CA ALA A 101 -15.80 -3.16 -1.32
C ALA A 101 -16.20 -1.69 -1.11
N TRP A 102 -15.25 -0.76 -1.27
CA TRP A 102 -15.56 0.66 -1.21
C TRP A 102 -16.58 1.05 -2.28
N ALA A 103 -16.36 0.64 -3.51
CA ALA A 103 -17.24 0.98 -4.64
C ALA A 103 -18.66 0.45 -4.42
N LYS A 104 -18.80 -0.70 -3.80
CA LYS A 104 -20.09 -1.35 -3.57
C LYS A 104 -20.84 -0.76 -2.37
N TYR A 105 -20.14 -0.53 -1.26
CA TYR A 105 -20.79 -0.20 0.02
C TYR A 105 -20.61 1.25 0.47
N PHE A 106 -19.52 1.89 0.13
CA PHE A 106 -19.19 3.23 0.65
C PHE A 106 -19.39 4.34 -0.37
N ARG A 107 -19.07 4.10 -1.63
CA ARG A 107 -19.29 5.11 -2.69
C ARG A 107 -20.74 5.57 -2.75
N PRO A 108 -21.76 4.69 -2.70
CA PRO A 108 -23.16 5.15 -2.73
C PRO A 108 -23.55 6.03 -1.56
N ARG A 109 -22.79 5.99 -0.47
CA ARG A 109 -23.03 6.80 0.73
C ARG A 109 -22.22 8.10 0.76
N GLY A 110 -21.54 8.43 -0.34
CA GLY A 110 -20.80 9.66 -0.47
C GLY A 110 -19.35 9.63 -0.03
N TYR A 111 -18.84 8.48 0.38
CA TYR A 111 -17.42 8.35 0.71
C TYR A 111 -16.58 8.38 -0.55
N LYS A 112 -15.47 9.09 -0.50
CA LYS A 112 -14.53 9.23 -1.61
C LYS A 112 -13.29 8.39 -1.35
N LEU A 113 -12.68 7.89 -2.41
CA LEU A 113 -11.44 7.15 -2.32
C LEU A 113 -10.44 7.72 -3.31
N ARG A 114 -9.20 7.95 -2.85
CA ARG A 114 -8.11 8.32 -3.73
C ARG A 114 -6.93 7.41 -3.49
N ALA A 115 -6.17 7.17 -4.55
CA ALA A 115 -4.89 6.49 -4.48
C ALA A 115 -3.80 7.45 -4.95
N GLU A 116 -2.67 7.43 -4.28
CA GLU A 116 -1.55 8.31 -4.61
C GLU A 116 -0.23 7.64 -4.27
N ILE A 117 0.84 8.07 -4.94
CA ILE A 117 2.19 7.63 -4.59
C ILE A 117 2.58 8.35 -3.30
N VAL A 118 2.90 7.59 -2.27
CA VAL A 118 3.24 8.12 -0.94
C VAL A 118 4.74 7.99 -0.63
N GLN A 119 5.44 7.22 -1.44
CA GLN A 119 6.89 7.07 -1.28
C GLN A 119 7.54 6.82 -2.64
N PHE A 120 8.71 7.43 -2.83
CA PHE A 120 9.55 7.25 -4.01
C PHE A 120 10.89 6.66 -3.59
N SER A 121 11.47 5.84 -4.47
CA SER A 121 12.85 5.38 -4.35
C SER A 121 13.64 6.08 -5.45
N GLY A 122 14.33 7.16 -5.09
CA GLY A 122 14.88 8.09 -6.08
C GLY A 122 13.73 8.80 -6.81
N ASP A 123 13.68 8.68 -8.13
CA ASP A 123 12.63 9.26 -8.97
C ASP A 123 11.51 8.26 -9.33
N ARG A 124 11.60 7.03 -8.83
CA ARG A 124 10.63 5.96 -9.15
C ARG A 124 9.61 5.81 -8.04
N PRO A 125 8.30 5.69 -8.39
CA PRO A 125 7.29 5.34 -7.40
C PRO A 125 7.61 4.02 -6.71
N SER A 126 7.47 4.00 -5.38
CA SER A 126 7.76 2.84 -4.55
C SER A 126 6.51 2.31 -3.86
N ASP A 127 5.79 3.17 -3.13
CA ASP A 127 4.60 2.79 -2.38
C ASP A 127 3.40 3.66 -2.75
N ILE A 128 2.23 3.03 -2.68
CA ILE A 128 0.94 3.67 -2.91
C ILE A 128 0.15 3.65 -1.62
N GLY A 129 -0.53 4.76 -1.32
CA GLY A 129 -1.50 4.84 -0.24
C GLY A 129 -2.89 5.05 -0.80
N MET A 130 -3.89 4.34 -0.27
CA MET A 130 -5.30 4.58 -0.56
C MET A 130 -5.95 5.23 0.65
N THR A 131 -6.63 6.35 0.40
CA THR A 131 -7.22 7.21 1.43
C THR A 131 -8.73 7.30 1.21
N LEU A 132 -9.45 7.11 2.30
CA LEU A 132 -10.91 7.25 2.36
C LEU A 132 -11.24 8.61 2.96
N SER A 133 -12.15 9.36 2.35
CA SER A 133 -12.59 10.66 2.87
C SER A 133 -14.12 10.77 2.83
N TRP A 134 -14.67 11.63 3.71
CA TRP A 134 -16.12 11.75 3.89
C TRP A 134 -16.62 13.18 3.97
N ASN A 135 -15.79 14.14 3.68
CA ASN A 135 -16.20 15.55 3.61
C ASN A 135 -16.47 16.02 2.19
#